data_30dad5d9f98fe98f7d5cb0cd7be20b15
#
_entry.id   30dad5d9f98fe98f7d5cb0cd7be20b15
#
_cell.length_a   1.000
_cell.length_b   1.000
_cell.length_c   1.000
_cell.angle_alpha   90.00
_cell.angle_beta   90.00
_cell.angle_gamma   90.00
#
_symmetry.space_group_name_H-M   'P 1'
#
loop_
_entity.id
_entity.type
_entity.pdbx_description
1 polymer ?
#
loop_
_entity_poly.entity_id
_entity_poly.type
_entity_poly.pdbx_seq_one_letter_code
_entity_poly.pdbx_strand_id
1 'polypeptide(L)'
;LIVLGLAGAASADDALRTVFVPNNVIYPGDMITADALVQRQVRVSSGNIAVFGENPKDLIGKMARRTLLRNEYVPRSAVREQDAVLQGKPYKVIYNSESLSIVGEGIAQKAGAVGDVISVRNTATGVMFKARVQADQTLAVDEQ
;
A
#
# COMPACT_ATOMS: atom_id res chain seq x y z
N LEU A 1 -14.68 62.90 -6.55
CA LEU A 1 -13.85 61.85 -7.11
C LEU A 1 -14.12 60.54 -6.38
N ILE A 2 -14.87 59.62 -7.02
CA ILE A 2 -15.20 58.33 -6.45
C ILE A 2 -14.12 57.35 -6.93
N VAL A 3 -13.28 56.87 -6.01
CA VAL A 3 -12.37 55.78 -6.27
C VAL A 3 -13.11 54.45 -6.02
N LEU A 4 -13.51 53.81 -7.12
CA LEU A 4 -14.10 52.46 -7.03
C LEU A 4 -12.95 51.47 -6.82
N GLY A 5 -12.76 51.04 -5.60
CA GLY A 5 -11.85 49.94 -5.27
C GLY A 5 -12.42 48.66 -5.83
N LEU A 6 -11.80 48.12 -6.87
CA LEU A 6 -12.08 46.78 -7.37
C LEU A 6 -11.49 45.80 -6.35
N ALA A 7 -12.31 45.28 -5.47
CA ALA A 7 -11.97 44.14 -4.67
C ALA A 7 -11.91 42.93 -5.63
N GLY A 8 -10.69 42.60 -6.03
CA GLY A 8 -10.45 41.32 -6.74
C GLY A 8 -10.83 40.16 -5.84
N ALA A 9 -11.93 39.51 -6.14
CA ALA A 9 -12.23 38.22 -5.55
C ALA A 9 -11.12 37.27 -5.95
N ALA A 10 -10.29 36.89 -4.99
CA ALA A 10 -9.37 35.76 -5.13
C ALA A 10 -10.24 34.53 -5.36
N SER A 11 -10.40 34.14 -6.61
CA SER A 11 -10.98 32.83 -6.94
C SER A 11 -10.04 31.78 -6.38
N ALA A 12 -10.49 31.07 -5.37
CA ALA A 12 -9.86 29.84 -4.97
C ALA A 12 -9.87 28.95 -6.23
N ASP A 13 -8.71 28.63 -6.74
CA ASP A 13 -8.53 27.85 -7.96
C ASP A 13 -8.85 26.38 -7.61
N ASP A 14 -10.14 26.04 -7.62
CA ASP A 14 -10.63 24.69 -7.46
C ASP A 14 -10.27 23.91 -8.73
N ALA A 15 -9.14 23.21 -8.70
CA ALA A 15 -8.72 22.36 -9.80
C ALA A 15 -9.58 21.09 -9.84
N LEU A 16 -10.22 20.83 -10.98
CA LEU A 16 -10.84 19.54 -11.26
C LEU A 16 -9.74 18.50 -11.48
N ARG A 17 -9.75 17.46 -10.68
CA ARG A 17 -8.85 16.32 -10.80
C ARG A 17 -9.63 15.05 -11.14
N THR A 18 -9.09 14.27 -12.05
CA THR A 18 -9.64 12.94 -12.36
C THR A 18 -9.00 11.92 -11.43
N VAL A 19 -9.84 11.21 -10.70
CA VAL A 19 -9.39 10.15 -9.78
C VAL A 19 -10.16 8.86 -10.06
N PHE A 20 -9.59 7.74 -9.66
CA PHE A 20 -10.24 6.45 -9.67
C PHE A 20 -10.90 6.20 -8.32
N VAL A 21 -12.16 5.82 -8.35
CA VAL A 21 -12.96 5.51 -7.16
C VAL A 21 -13.61 4.14 -7.31
N PRO A 22 -13.94 3.45 -6.20
CA PRO A 22 -14.63 2.17 -6.27
C PRO A 22 -16.01 2.27 -6.94
N ASN A 23 -16.33 1.32 -7.81
CA ASN A 23 -17.67 1.18 -8.38
C ASN A 23 -18.61 0.34 -7.50
N ASN A 24 -18.06 -0.42 -6.57
CA ASN A 24 -18.77 -1.19 -5.53
C ASN A 24 -18.11 -0.99 -4.18
N VAL A 25 -18.73 -1.52 -3.13
CA VAL A 25 -18.10 -1.59 -1.80
C VAL A 25 -16.98 -2.62 -1.82
N ILE A 26 -15.80 -2.22 -1.34
CA ILE A 26 -14.64 -3.10 -1.17
C ILE A 26 -14.40 -3.26 0.33
N TYR A 27 -14.31 -4.50 0.81
CA TYR A 27 -14.14 -4.80 2.22
C TYR A 27 -12.67 -4.87 2.62
N PRO A 28 -12.36 -4.71 3.93
CA PRO A 28 -10.99 -4.86 4.41
C PRO A 28 -10.41 -6.24 4.08
N GLY A 29 -9.21 -6.27 3.52
CA GLY A 29 -8.55 -7.49 3.06
C GLY A 29 -8.82 -7.87 1.61
N ASP A 30 -9.78 -7.22 0.95
CA ASP A 30 -10.01 -7.43 -0.48
C ASP A 30 -8.99 -6.70 -1.33
N MET A 31 -8.62 -7.31 -2.45
CA MET A 31 -7.73 -6.70 -3.44
C MET A 31 -8.53 -5.76 -4.35
N ILE A 32 -7.96 -4.60 -4.62
CA ILE A 32 -8.53 -3.64 -5.57
C ILE A 32 -8.14 -4.04 -6.99
N THR A 33 -9.12 -4.39 -7.81
CA THR A 33 -8.93 -4.76 -9.21
C THR A 33 -9.32 -3.62 -10.15
N ALA A 34 -8.86 -3.67 -11.40
CA ALA A 34 -9.13 -2.63 -12.39
C ALA A 34 -10.63 -2.47 -12.69
N ASP A 35 -11.37 -3.58 -12.72
CA ASP A 35 -12.82 -3.62 -12.95
C ASP A 35 -13.65 -3.08 -11.78
N ALA A 36 -13.05 -3.02 -10.58
CA ALA A 36 -13.67 -2.44 -9.39
C ALA A 36 -13.55 -0.91 -9.32
N LEU A 37 -12.90 -0.28 -10.27
CA LEU A 37 -12.63 1.17 -10.30
C LEU A 37 -13.33 1.85 -11.46
N VAL A 38 -13.80 3.08 -11.22
CA VAL A 38 -14.31 3.99 -12.25
C VAL A 38 -13.67 5.36 -12.13
N GLN A 39 -13.56 6.07 -13.24
CA GLN A 39 -13.07 7.45 -13.24
C GLN A 39 -14.15 8.41 -12.75
N ARG A 40 -13.75 9.35 -11.88
CA ARG A 40 -14.57 10.47 -11.42
C ARG A 40 -13.77 11.75 -11.39
N GLN A 41 -14.41 12.85 -11.70
CA GLN A 41 -13.86 14.18 -11.49
C GLN A 41 -14.23 14.68 -10.10
N VAL A 42 -13.22 15.06 -9.33
CA VAL A 42 -13.37 15.66 -8.01
C VAL A 42 -12.77 17.05 -7.99
N ARG A 43 -13.39 17.94 -7.24
CA ARG A 43 -12.81 19.26 -6.96
C ARG A 43 -11.86 19.13 -5.78
N VAL A 44 -10.63 19.53 -5.98
CA VAL A 44 -9.62 19.57 -4.93
C VAL A 44 -9.30 21.04 -4.69
N SER A 45 -9.57 21.51 -3.49
CA SER A 45 -9.16 22.86 -3.08
C SER A 45 -7.65 22.96 -3.17
N SER A 46 -7.17 24.05 -3.75
CA SER A 46 -5.75 24.31 -3.97
C SER A 46 -4.97 24.41 -2.66
N GLY A 47 -4.50 23.32 -2.25
CA GLY A 47 -3.48 23.12 -1.26
C GLY A 47 -2.70 21.90 -1.73
N ASN A 48 -1.43 22.00 -1.79
CA ASN A 48 -0.38 21.08 -2.24
C ASN A 48 -0.57 19.59 -1.85
N ILE A 49 -1.77 19.06 -2.07
CA ILE A 49 -2.13 17.69 -1.77
C ILE A 49 -1.98 16.91 -3.08
N ALA A 50 -0.93 16.09 -3.15
CA ALA A 50 -0.87 15.04 -4.14
C ALA A 50 -2.12 14.15 -3.96
N VAL A 51 -3.04 14.23 -4.90
CA VAL A 51 -4.27 13.44 -4.84
C VAL A 51 -3.91 11.99 -5.15
N PHE A 52 -4.11 11.14 -4.18
CA PHE A 52 -3.90 9.70 -4.34
C PHE A 52 -5.02 9.12 -5.22
N GLY A 53 -4.66 8.24 -6.14
CA GLY A 53 -5.63 7.62 -7.04
C GLY A 53 -5.89 8.36 -8.35
N GLU A 54 -5.10 9.37 -8.70
CA GLU A 54 -5.08 9.93 -10.07
C GLU A 54 -4.55 8.91 -11.07
N ASN A 55 -3.62 8.06 -10.64
CA ASN A 55 -3.12 6.95 -11.44
C ASN A 55 -3.79 5.65 -10.95
N PRO A 56 -4.40 4.86 -11.86
CA PRO A 56 -5.01 3.58 -11.48
C PRO A 56 -4.03 2.61 -10.83
N LYS A 57 -2.74 2.69 -11.16
CA LYS A 57 -1.67 1.88 -10.56
C LYS A 57 -1.48 2.14 -9.07
N ASP A 58 -1.91 3.29 -8.56
CA ASP A 58 -1.84 3.61 -7.13
C ASP A 58 -2.81 2.75 -6.31
N LEU A 59 -3.87 2.26 -6.94
CA LEU A 59 -4.94 1.48 -6.31
C LEU A 59 -4.94 0.02 -6.74
N ILE A 60 -4.72 -0.26 -8.03
CA ILE A 60 -4.78 -1.62 -8.59
C ILE A 60 -3.68 -2.49 -7.97
N GLY A 61 -4.07 -3.68 -7.49
CA GLY A 61 -3.17 -4.63 -6.84
C GLY A 61 -2.90 -4.34 -5.36
N LYS A 62 -3.45 -3.26 -4.82
CA LYS A 62 -3.42 -2.96 -3.38
C LYS A 62 -4.56 -3.65 -2.65
N MET A 63 -4.41 -3.83 -1.36
CA MET A 63 -5.46 -4.37 -0.49
C MET A 63 -6.09 -3.25 0.33
N ALA A 64 -7.40 -3.32 0.51
CA ALA A 64 -8.12 -2.40 1.36
C ALA A 64 -7.77 -2.64 2.84
N ARG A 65 -7.46 -1.58 3.59
CA ARG A 65 -7.30 -1.62 5.06
C ARG A 65 -8.62 -1.48 5.79
N ARG A 66 -9.57 -0.81 5.16
CA ARG A 66 -10.91 -0.54 5.70
C ARG A 66 -11.92 -0.63 4.57
N THR A 67 -13.20 -0.61 4.91
CA THR A 67 -14.27 -0.57 3.91
C THR A 67 -14.14 0.68 3.05
N LEU A 68 -14.09 0.47 1.72
CA LEU A 68 -14.10 1.52 0.72
C LEU A 68 -15.50 1.60 0.14
N LEU A 69 -16.09 2.77 0.21
CA LEU A 69 -17.46 2.98 -0.26
C LEU A 69 -17.49 3.30 -1.76
N ARG A 70 -18.58 2.94 -2.38
CA ARG A 70 -18.83 3.22 -3.80
C ARG A 70 -18.81 4.73 -4.07
N ASN A 71 -18.11 5.12 -5.16
CA ASN A 71 -17.98 6.51 -5.61
C ASN A 71 -17.31 7.47 -4.61
N GLU A 72 -16.66 6.95 -3.60
CA GLU A 72 -15.94 7.73 -2.59
C GLU A 72 -14.45 7.75 -2.89
N TYR A 73 -13.80 8.88 -2.61
CA TYR A 73 -12.36 9.03 -2.72
C TYR A 73 -11.61 8.07 -1.80
N VAL A 74 -10.60 7.40 -2.33
CA VAL A 74 -9.77 6.46 -1.58
C VAL A 74 -8.47 7.15 -1.15
N PRO A 75 -8.27 7.46 0.13
CA PRO A 75 -7.02 8.03 0.60
C PRO A 75 -5.93 6.94 0.66
N ARG A 76 -4.67 7.38 0.56
CA ARG A 76 -3.51 6.47 0.64
C ARG A 76 -3.52 5.59 1.90
N SER A 77 -3.98 6.14 3.03
CA SER A 77 -4.06 5.42 4.30
C SER A 77 -5.08 4.28 4.33
N ALA A 78 -6.01 4.25 3.38
CA ALA A 78 -7.06 3.23 3.29
C ALA A 78 -6.63 1.98 2.52
N VAL A 79 -5.42 1.98 1.94
CA VAL A 79 -4.87 0.86 1.17
C VAL A 79 -3.49 0.46 1.70
N ARG A 80 -3.07 -0.76 1.39
CA ARG A 80 -1.74 -1.29 1.69
C ARG A 80 -1.26 -2.19 0.56
N GLU A 81 0.03 -2.48 0.55
CA GLU A 81 0.57 -3.48 -0.37
C GLU A 81 -0.01 -4.87 -0.06
N GLN A 82 -0.07 -5.70 -1.08
CA GLN A 82 -0.48 -7.10 -0.93
C GLN A 82 0.55 -7.87 -0.11
N ASP A 83 0.08 -8.74 0.76
CA ASP A 83 0.96 -9.63 1.50
C ASP A 83 1.65 -10.62 0.53
N ALA A 84 2.97 -10.64 0.55
CA ALA A 84 3.77 -11.58 -0.23
C ALA A 84 3.95 -12.91 0.54
N VAL A 85 3.92 -12.84 1.86
CA VAL A 85 3.98 -14.01 2.74
C VAL A 85 2.78 -14.03 3.69
N LEU A 86 2.26 -15.22 3.96
CA LEU A 86 1.10 -15.43 4.80
C LEU A 86 1.52 -16.07 6.14
N GLN A 87 0.83 -15.71 7.21
CA GLN A 87 1.04 -16.29 8.52
C GLN A 87 0.83 -17.80 8.50
N GLY A 88 1.70 -18.54 9.21
CA GLY A 88 1.59 -19.98 9.37
C GLY A 88 2.07 -20.81 8.18
N LYS A 89 2.54 -20.16 7.11
CA LYS A 89 3.08 -20.84 5.93
C LYS A 89 4.61 -20.94 6.01
N PRO A 90 5.20 -22.03 5.48
CA PRO A 90 6.65 -22.17 5.35
C PRO A 90 7.16 -21.37 4.15
N TYR A 91 8.30 -20.75 4.34
CA TYR A 91 9.03 -20.00 3.29
C TYR A 91 10.52 -20.30 3.37
N LYS A 92 11.17 -20.19 2.22
CA LYS A 92 12.62 -20.26 2.10
C LYS A 92 13.25 -19.08 2.80
N VAL A 93 14.19 -19.36 3.70
CA VAL A 93 14.96 -18.34 4.43
C VAL A 93 16.39 -18.33 3.90
N ILE A 94 16.87 -17.18 3.55
CA ILE A 94 18.23 -16.96 3.04
C ILE A 94 18.96 -16.08 4.05
N TYR A 95 20.02 -16.61 4.62
CA TYR A 95 20.97 -15.87 5.44
C TYR A 95 22.23 -15.63 4.61
N ASN A 96 22.55 -14.39 4.35
CA ASN A 96 23.76 -13.98 3.65
C ASN A 96 24.67 -13.23 4.59
N SER A 97 25.89 -13.72 4.72
CA SER A 97 27.03 -13.05 5.31
C SER A 97 28.10 -12.82 4.22
N GLU A 98 29.10 -12.00 4.47
CA GLU A 98 30.14 -11.65 3.46
C GLU A 98 30.77 -12.85 2.75
N SER A 99 30.86 -13.99 3.41
CA SER A 99 31.51 -15.19 2.88
C SER A 99 30.65 -16.46 2.89
N LEU A 100 29.42 -16.37 3.39
CA LEU A 100 28.56 -17.54 3.59
C LEU A 100 27.11 -17.25 3.25
N SER A 101 26.51 -18.10 2.43
CA SER A 101 25.06 -18.10 2.17
C SER A 101 24.47 -19.39 2.70
N ILE A 102 23.55 -19.27 3.65
CA ILE A 102 22.81 -20.39 4.21
C ILE A 102 21.36 -20.32 3.76
N VAL A 103 20.85 -21.43 3.30
CA VAL A 103 19.45 -21.56 2.91
C VAL A 103 18.76 -22.52 3.87
N GLY A 104 17.67 -22.09 4.45
CA GLY A 104 16.86 -22.88 5.35
C GLY A 104 15.37 -22.68 5.08
N GLU A 105 14.54 -23.20 5.98
CA GLU A 105 13.10 -23.04 5.96
C GLU A 105 12.60 -22.48 7.29
N GLY A 106 11.65 -21.55 7.22
CA GLY A 106 11.02 -20.96 8.39
C GLY A 106 9.54 -20.73 8.19
N ILE A 107 8.78 -20.80 9.25
CA ILE A 107 7.35 -20.53 9.26
C ILE A 107 7.14 -19.06 9.64
N ALA A 108 6.50 -18.31 8.74
CA ALA A 108 6.13 -16.93 9.02
C ALA A 108 5.13 -16.86 10.17
N GLN A 109 5.44 -16.09 11.20
CA GLN A 109 4.57 -15.90 12.37
C GLN A 109 3.57 -14.77 12.17
N LYS A 110 3.77 -13.97 11.09
CA LYS A 110 2.91 -12.86 10.70
C LYS A 110 2.91 -12.74 9.18
N ALA A 111 1.80 -12.30 8.61
CA ALA A 111 1.74 -11.92 7.21
C ALA A 111 2.54 -10.63 6.97
N GLY A 112 3.09 -10.46 5.77
CA GLY A 112 3.84 -9.27 5.40
C GLY A 112 3.96 -9.07 3.91
N ALA A 113 4.02 -7.82 3.50
CA ALA A 113 4.30 -7.40 2.13
C ALA A 113 5.82 -7.36 1.85
N VAL A 114 6.19 -7.25 0.59
CA VAL A 114 7.60 -7.08 0.18
C VAL A 114 8.22 -5.88 0.91
N GLY A 115 9.38 -6.09 1.53
CA GLY A 115 10.10 -5.10 2.31
C GLY A 115 9.78 -5.09 3.80
N ASP A 116 8.70 -5.74 4.23
CA ASP A 116 8.36 -5.85 5.65
C ASP A 116 9.32 -6.77 6.40
N VAL A 117 9.59 -6.44 7.66
CA VAL A 117 10.34 -7.30 8.57
C VAL A 117 9.36 -8.03 9.47
N ILE A 118 9.35 -9.35 9.38
CA ILE A 118 8.43 -10.21 10.12
C ILE A 118 9.16 -11.19 11.03
N SER A 119 8.47 -11.70 12.04
CA SER A 119 8.97 -12.78 12.87
C SER A 119 8.79 -14.12 12.17
N VAL A 120 9.85 -14.92 12.18
CA VAL A 120 9.90 -16.25 11.54
C VAL A 120 10.41 -17.26 12.56
N ARG A 121 9.83 -18.45 12.55
CA ARG A 121 10.30 -19.57 13.37
C ARG A 121 11.04 -20.57 12.48
N ASN A 122 12.29 -20.87 12.83
CA ASN A 122 13.05 -21.90 12.16
C ASN A 122 12.39 -23.28 12.36
N THR A 123 12.14 -24.01 11.29
CA THR A 123 11.48 -25.32 11.34
C THR A 123 12.33 -26.40 12.00
N ALA A 124 13.66 -26.33 11.86
CA ALA A 124 14.60 -27.31 12.38
C ALA A 124 14.92 -27.10 13.87
N THR A 125 15.09 -25.85 14.29
CA THR A 125 15.56 -25.51 15.66
C THR A 125 14.46 -24.94 16.56
N GLY A 126 13.34 -24.47 15.98
CA GLY A 126 12.28 -23.79 16.71
C GLY A 126 12.63 -22.35 17.14
N VAL A 127 13.81 -21.87 16.83
CA VAL A 127 14.28 -20.52 17.20
C VAL A 127 13.53 -19.46 16.41
N MET A 128 13.16 -18.38 17.10
CA MET A 128 12.52 -17.22 16.49
C MET A 128 13.57 -16.20 16.07
N PHE A 129 13.42 -15.66 14.87
CA PHE A 129 14.26 -14.58 14.35
C PHE A 129 13.42 -13.65 13.47
N LYS A 130 14.01 -12.51 13.08
CA LYS A 130 13.36 -11.57 12.16
C LYS A 130 13.98 -11.68 10.78
N ALA A 131 13.13 -11.60 9.76
CA ALA A 131 13.56 -11.64 8.37
C ALA A 131 12.74 -10.65 7.53
N ARG A 132 13.36 -10.13 6.49
CA ARG A 132 12.74 -9.22 5.52
C ARG A 132 12.11 -10.03 4.40
N VAL A 133 10.88 -9.69 4.05
CA VAL A 133 10.15 -10.28 2.94
C VAL A 133 10.70 -9.78 1.61
N GLN A 134 11.09 -10.69 0.73
CA GLN A 134 11.60 -10.40 -0.62
C GLN A 134 10.49 -10.52 -1.67
N ALA A 135 10.74 -9.94 -2.86
CA ALA A 135 9.79 -9.96 -3.98
C ALA A 135 9.54 -11.36 -4.55
N ASP A 136 10.48 -12.29 -4.38
CA ASP A 136 10.40 -13.70 -4.80
C ASP A 136 9.74 -14.60 -3.73
N GLN A 137 9.11 -14.02 -2.71
CA GLN A 137 8.52 -14.71 -1.56
C GLN A 137 9.53 -15.46 -0.69
N THR A 138 10.81 -15.12 -0.76
CA THR A 138 11.81 -15.59 0.19
C THR A 138 11.94 -14.62 1.37
N LEU A 139 12.55 -15.09 2.44
CA LEU A 139 12.82 -14.32 3.64
C LEU A 139 14.32 -14.15 3.80
N ALA A 140 14.79 -12.92 3.76
CA ALA A 140 16.20 -12.59 3.94
C ALA A 140 16.48 -12.21 5.40
N VAL A 141 17.51 -12.80 5.98
CA VAL A 141 18.05 -12.41 7.28
C VAL A 141 19.29 -11.57 7.03
N ASP A 142 19.22 -10.30 7.41
CA ASP A 142 20.35 -9.40 7.34
C ASP A 142 21.17 -9.54 8.64
N GLU A 143 22.48 -9.61 8.51
CA GLU A 143 23.39 -9.56 9.67
C GLU A 143 23.28 -8.16 10.29
N GLN A 144 23.01 -8.12 11.58
CA GLN A 144 23.02 -6.87 12.36
C GLN A 144 24.43 -6.52 12.82
#